data_2527ecb80f5762d8591ded1cfc963f3a
#
_entry.id   2527ecb80f5762d8591ded1cfc963f3a
#
_cell.length_a   1.000
_cell.length_b   1.000
_cell.length_c   1.000
_cell.angle_alpha   90.00
_cell.angle_beta   90.00
_cell.angle_gamma   90.00
#
_symmetry.space_group_name_H-M   'P 1'
#
loop_
_entity.id
_entity.type
_entity.pdbx_description
1 polymer ?
#
loop_
_entity_poly.entity_id
_entity_poly.type
_entity_poly.pdbx_seq_one_letter_code
_entity_poly.pdbx_strand_id
1 'polypeptide(L)'
;MNQTNVKVSFYLKKSESDADGYCPVMARLNIGKYSGSAFSMKLRVSQKMWTAGRATGKSVAAKEINNRLDEIRARALGIYAELSAVRDGVSAKDVKHRLLGMASEQETLLGYFMKFIGNFEKRVGINRTAKSLGGYRNAYRHLERFIRSQYKVSDVPFSTLDLSFIEKYDLHLRTECHLAPGTVINLTVRLKTVVGEAIADGIITAYPFFGYEPVHPKPEQKYLTDAELHRIMTTPLHNPSLYHVRDMFLFSCYTGIPYGDMRLLTTDNLSLADDGTWWIRSSREKTGVEFEIPLLELPLRIIEKYRDTAPDGRLLPMYANSTMNFYLKRIAVICGIDRRLVFHSGRHTYATEITLSHGVPLETVSRMLGHSRIETTQIYAKVTDDKIDSDTNALNERIAERFSVVI
;
A
#
# COMPACT_ATOMS: atom_id res chain seq x y z
N MET A 1 -34.62 -16.14 -16.78
CA MET A 1 -34.63 -15.81 -15.34
C MET A 1 -34.61 -17.12 -14.56
N ASN A 2 -33.46 -17.55 -14.01
CA ASN A 2 -33.38 -18.75 -13.18
C ASN A 2 -34.00 -18.42 -11.82
N GLN A 3 -35.18 -18.97 -11.53
CA GLN A 3 -35.76 -18.91 -10.20
C GLN A 3 -34.85 -19.65 -9.23
N THR A 4 -34.08 -18.93 -8.45
CA THR A 4 -33.25 -19.52 -7.38
C THR A 4 -34.20 -19.95 -6.28
N ASN A 5 -34.42 -21.26 -6.15
CA ASN A 5 -35.42 -21.85 -5.27
C ASN A 5 -34.92 -21.78 -3.82
N VAL A 6 -35.50 -20.88 -3.02
CA VAL A 6 -35.26 -20.79 -1.56
C VAL A 6 -36.24 -21.71 -0.85
N LYS A 7 -35.72 -22.65 -0.08
CA LYS A 7 -36.54 -23.63 0.67
C LYS A 7 -36.21 -23.57 2.16
N VAL A 8 -37.22 -23.29 2.97
CA VAL A 8 -37.15 -23.38 4.44
C VAL A 8 -37.87 -24.64 4.88
N SER A 9 -37.17 -25.52 5.54
CA SER A 9 -37.71 -26.77 6.10
C SER A 9 -37.46 -26.86 7.60
N PHE A 10 -38.37 -27.51 8.31
CA PHE A 10 -38.28 -27.67 9.76
C PHE A 10 -38.23 -29.20 10.10
N TYR A 11 -37.46 -29.54 11.14
CA TYR A 11 -37.32 -30.90 11.61
C TYR A 11 -37.01 -30.97 13.11
N LEU A 12 -37.28 -32.09 13.77
CA LEU A 12 -36.92 -32.33 15.15
C LEU A 12 -35.49 -32.88 15.28
N LYS A 13 -34.71 -32.37 16.20
CA LYS A 13 -33.40 -32.90 16.57
C LYS A 13 -33.59 -34.00 17.62
N LYS A 14 -33.93 -35.24 17.13
CA LYS A 14 -34.27 -36.37 17.98
C LYS A 14 -33.15 -36.82 18.93
N SER A 15 -31.89 -36.54 18.59
CA SER A 15 -30.73 -36.83 19.45
C SER A 15 -30.66 -35.99 20.73
N GLU A 16 -31.46 -34.93 20.84
CA GLU A 16 -31.57 -34.06 21.99
C GLU A 16 -32.98 -34.09 22.63
N SER A 17 -33.65 -35.25 22.56
CA SER A 17 -34.93 -35.46 23.24
C SER A 17 -34.75 -35.43 24.74
N ASP A 18 -35.68 -34.77 25.46
CA ASP A 18 -35.76 -34.82 26.94
C ASP A 18 -36.48 -36.10 27.41
N ALA A 19 -36.53 -36.28 28.75
CA ALA A 19 -37.18 -37.44 29.38
C ALA A 19 -38.68 -37.53 29.05
N ASP A 20 -39.36 -36.42 28.75
CA ASP A 20 -40.77 -36.37 28.37
C ASP A 20 -41.03 -36.48 26.88
N GLY A 21 -39.99 -36.75 26.08
CA GLY A 21 -40.09 -36.98 24.63
C GLY A 21 -40.22 -35.66 23.82
N TYR A 22 -39.88 -34.49 24.38
CA TYR A 22 -39.82 -33.25 23.64
C TYR A 22 -38.46 -33.06 22.99
N CYS A 23 -38.45 -32.71 21.70
CA CYS A 23 -37.24 -32.44 20.93
C CYS A 23 -37.17 -31.00 20.49
N PRO A 24 -35.95 -30.44 20.38
CA PRO A 24 -35.73 -29.12 19.76
C PRO A 24 -36.17 -29.11 18.29
N VAL A 25 -36.90 -28.04 17.91
CA VAL A 25 -37.23 -27.80 16.50
C VAL A 25 -36.07 -27.07 15.85
N MET A 26 -35.60 -27.59 14.73
CA MET A 26 -34.54 -27.01 13.89
C MET A 26 -35.15 -26.49 12.60
N ALA A 27 -34.67 -25.36 12.13
CA ALA A 27 -34.91 -24.86 10.78
C ALA A 27 -33.70 -25.18 9.90
N ARG A 28 -33.92 -25.51 8.64
CA ARG A 28 -32.88 -25.63 7.59
C ARG A 28 -33.26 -24.77 6.40
N LEU A 29 -32.38 -23.85 6.03
CA LEU A 29 -32.50 -22.96 4.89
C LEU A 29 -31.61 -23.45 3.76
N ASN A 30 -32.18 -23.75 2.58
CA ASN A 30 -31.49 -24.14 1.37
C ASN A 30 -31.71 -23.08 0.30
N ILE A 31 -30.66 -22.71 -0.44
CA ILE A 31 -30.72 -21.78 -1.57
C ILE A 31 -30.04 -22.44 -2.77
N GLY A 32 -30.78 -22.67 -3.83
CA GLY A 32 -30.30 -23.38 -5.02
C GLY A 32 -29.88 -24.82 -4.73
N LYS A 33 -28.74 -25.24 -5.30
CA LYS A 33 -28.19 -26.60 -5.18
C LYS A 33 -27.19 -26.76 -4.00
N TYR A 34 -26.92 -25.72 -3.25
CA TYR A 34 -25.90 -25.76 -2.20
C TYR A 34 -26.49 -26.20 -0.85
N SER A 35 -25.65 -26.88 -0.03
CA SER A 35 -26.03 -27.35 1.29
C SER A 35 -26.50 -26.21 2.21
N GLY A 36 -27.65 -26.43 2.85
CA GLY A 36 -28.28 -25.39 3.64
C GLY A 36 -27.66 -25.16 5.00
N SER A 37 -27.93 -24.00 5.58
CA SER A 37 -27.57 -23.64 6.96
C SER A 37 -28.70 -24.02 7.91
N ALA A 38 -28.41 -24.77 8.98
CA ALA A 38 -29.37 -25.14 10.02
C ALA A 38 -29.21 -24.28 11.26
N PHE A 39 -30.33 -24.05 12.00
CA PHE A 39 -30.35 -23.31 13.26
C PHE A 39 -31.52 -23.74 14.16
N SER A 40 -31.38 -23.53 15.46
CA SER A 40 -32.42 -23.85 16.44
C SER A 40 -33.51 -22.78 16.45
N MET A 41 -34.76 -23.22 16.51
CA MET A 41 -35.94 -22.37 16.65
C MET A 41 -36.23 -21.93 18.11
N LYS A 42 -35.44 -22.43 19.07
CA LYS A 42 -35.67 -22.28 20.51
C LYS A 42 -37.10 -22.72 20.93
N LEU A 43 -37.64 -23.71 20.21
CA LEU A 43 -38.90 -24.39 20.47
C LEU A 43 -38.65 -25.83 20.74
N ARG A 44 -39.42 -26.44 21.62
CA ARG A 44 -39.42 -27.89 21.83
C ARG A 44 -40.83 -28.42 21.58
N VAL A 45 -40.94 -29.56 20.89
CA VAL A 45 -42.21 -30.18 20.51
C VAL A 45 -42.12 -31.70 20.75
N SER A 46 -43.18 -32.26 21.29
CA SER A 46 -43.26 -33.72 21.45
C SER A 46 -43.19 -34.41 20.11
N GLN A 47 -42.41 -35.49 20.02
CA GLN A 47 -42.32 -36.33 18.80
C GLN A 47 -43.65 -36.79 18.29
N LYS A 48 -44.62 -37.08 19.20
CA LYS A 48 -45.98 -37.54 18.87
C LYS A 48 -46.82 -36.48 18.16
N MET A 49 -46.47 -35.22 18.35
CA MET A 49 -47.17 -34.08 17.75
C MET A 49 -46.47 -33.48 16.54
N TRP A 50 -45.57 -34.24 15.88
CA TRP A 50 -44.79 -33.72 14.78
C TRP A 50 -44.78 -34.69 13.54
N THR A 51 -45.26 -34.15 12.40
CA THR A 51 -45.26 -34.89 11.13
C THR A 51 -44.94 -33.92 9.98
N ALA A 52 -44.09 -34.38 9.03
CA ALA A 52 -43.75 -33.64 7.82
C ALA A 52 -43.32 -32.19 8.02
N GLY A 53 -42.57 -31.91 9.11
CA GLY A 53 -42.05 -30.55 9.37
C GLY A 53 -43.05 -29.59 10.00
N ARG A 54 -44.17 -30.07 10.59
CA ARG A 54 -45.20 -29.27 11.24
C ARG A 54 -45.73 -29.98 12.49
N ALA A 55 -46.30 -29.18 13.42
CA ALA A 55 -47.00 -29.70 14.55
C ALA A 55 -48.40 -30.19 14.11
N THR A 56 -48.79 -31.38 14.59
CA THR A 56 -50.09 -32.04 14.28
C THR A 56 -51.07 -31.88 15.45
N GLY A 57 -52.37 -31.91 15.15
CA GLY A 57 -53.44 -31.77 16.10
C GLY A 57 -54.18 -30.43 16.03
N LYS A 58 -55.35 -30.37 16.68
CA LYS A 58 -56.19 -29.15 16.69
C LYS A 58 -55.99 -28.29 17.93
N SER A 59 -54.99 -28.60 18.77
CA SER A 59 -54.69 -27.83 20.00
C SER A 59 -54.24 -26.41 19.71
N VAL A 60 -54.47 -25.48 20.62
CA VAL A 60 -53.98 -24.11 20.53
C VAL A 60 -52.47 -24.08 20.38
N ALA A 61 -51.76 -24.92 21.15
CA ALA A 61 -50.28 -25.04 21.06
C ALA A 61 -49.78 -25.47 19.68
N ALA A 62 -50.48 -26.41 19.03
CA ALA A 62 -50.10 -26.86 17.65
C ALA A 62 -50.30 -25.71 16.64
N LYS A 63 -51.37 -24.92 16.77
CA LYS A 63 -51.60 -23.74 15.94
C LYS A 63 -50.54 -22.67 16.12
N GLU A 64 -50.20 -22.35 17.38
CA GLU A 64 -49.16 -21.35 17.70
C GLU A 64 -47.80 -21.73 17.16
N ILE A 65 -47.41 -23.01 17.34
CA ILE A 65 -46.17 -23.53 16.77
C ILE A 65 -46.18 -23.35 15.25
N ASN A 66 -47.23 -23.76 14.55
CA ASN A 66 -47.32 -23.66 13.11
C ASN A 66 -47.30 -22.21 12.61
N ASN A 67 -47.99 -21.29 13.29
CA ASN A 67 -47.96 -19.87 12.96
C ASN A 67 -46.53 -19.33 13.07
N ARG A 68 -45.81 -19.69 14.11
CA ARG A 68 -44.40 -19.27 14.28
C ARG A 68 -43.45 -19.86 13.24
N LEU A 69 -43.69 -21.09 12.77
CA LEU A 69 -42.93 -21.67 11.65
C LEU A 69 -43.21 -20.93 10.34
N ASP A 70 -44.48 -20.58 10.08
CA ASP A 70 -44.87 -19.84 8.88
C ASP A 70 -44.35 -18.39 8.88
N GLU A 71 -44.36 -17.72 10.04
CA GLU A 71 -43.75 -16.40 10.22
C GLU A 71 -42.24 -16.43 9.89
N ILE A 72 -41.51 -17.40 10.41
CA ILE A 72 -40.06 -17.52 10.14
C ILE A 72 -39.82 -17.82 8.69
N ARG A 73 -40.66 -18.66 8.04
CA ARG A 73 -40.55 -18.92 6.60
C ARG A 73 -40.75 -17.66 5.79
N ALA A 74 -41.79 -16.87 6.10
CA ALA A 74 -42.07 -15.60 5.42
C ALA A 74 -40.92 -14.59 5.58
N ARG A 75 -40.42 -14.43 6.81
CA ARG A 75 -39.27 -13.55 7.09
C ARG A 75 -38.00 -13.97 6.36
N ALA A 76 -37.70 -15.27 6.31
CA ALA A 76 -36.53 -15.78 5.60
C ALA A 76 -36.61 -15.50 4.08
N LEU A 77 -37.80 -15.65 3.49
CA LEU A 77 -38.05 -15.35 2.08
C LEU A 77 -37.93 -13.83 1.80
N GLY A 78 -38.49 -12.98 2.68
CA GLY A 78 -38.38 -11.53 2.58
C GLY A 78 -36.92 -11.07 2.64
N ILE A 79 -36.16 -11.56 3.62
CA ILE A 79 -34.73 -11.25 3.76
C ILE A 79 -33.93 -11.70 2.50
N TYR A 80 -34.23 -12.88 1.96
CA TYR A 80 -33.60 -13.32 0.73
C TYR A 80 -33.91 -12.38 -0.44
N ALA A 81 -35.16 -11.98 -0.60
CA ALA A 81 -35.56 -11.05 -1.66
C ALA A 81 -34.87 -9.69 -1.52
N GLU A 82 -34.81 -9.13 -0.31
CA GLU A 82 -34.08 -7.87 -0.02
C GLU A 82 -32.59 -7.98 -0.36
N LEU A 83 -31.93 -9.05 0.09
CA LEU A 83 -30.49 -9.23 -0.16
C LEU A 83 -30.20 -9.48 -1.65
N SER A 84 -31.05 -10.23 -2.34
CA SER A 84 -30.91 -10.54 -3.77
C SER A 84 -31.19 -9.34 -4.68
N ALA A 85 -31.93 -8.35 -4.19
CA ALA A 85 -32.14 -7.08 -4.89
C ALA A 85 -30.89 -6.20 -4.89
N VAL A 86 -30.00 -6.40 -3.91
CA VAL A 86 -28.80 -5.57 -3.71
C VAL A 86 -27.54 -6.24 -4.25
N ARG A 87 -27.47 -7.57 -4.21
CA ARG A 87 -26.28 -8.33 -4.66
C ARG A 87 -26.64 -9.71 -5.20
N ASP A 88 -25.81 -10.20 -6.14
CA ASP A 88 -25.84 -11.59 -6.60
C ASP A 88 -25.15 -12.52 -5.59
N GLY A 89 -25.51 -13.82 -5.62
CA GLY A 89 -24.82 -14.86 -4.86
C GLY A 89 -25.16 -14.93 -3.37
N VAL A 90 -26.37 -14.50 -2.95
CA VAL A 90 -26.85 -14.58 -1.57
C VAL A 90 -26.84 -16.03 -1.08
N SER A 91 -26.14 -16.31 0.03
CA SER A 91 -26.02 -17.62 0.63
C SER A 91 -27.08 -17.87 1.74
N ALA A 92 -27.33 -19.16 2.02
CA ALA A 92 -28.18 -19.55 3.14
C ALA A 92 -27.64 -19.07 4.51
N LYS A 93 -26.33 -18.87 4.63
CA LYS A 93 -25.68 -18.36 5.83
C LYS A 93 -26.02 -16.87 6.04
N ASP A 94 -26.04 -16.07 4.98
CA ASP A 94 -26.38 -14.65 5.03
C ASP A 94 -27.81 -14.41 5.52
N VAL A 95 -28.76 -15.16 4.93
CA VAL A 95 -30.17 -15.07 5.33
C VAL A 95 -30.39 -15.54 6.76
N LYS A 96 -29.71 -16.63 7.18
CA LYS A 96 -29.76 -17.11 8.57
C LYS A 96 -29.27 -16.06 9.55
N HIS A 97 -28.11 -15.44 9.29
CA HIS A 97 -27.52 -14.44 10.19
C HIS A 97 -28.50 -13.26 10.38
N ARG A 98 -29.08 -12.76 9.29
CA ARG A 98 -30.04 -11.65 9.35
C ARG A 98 -31.37 -12.06 10.00
N LEU A 99 -31.83 -13.29 9.77
CA LEU A 99 -33.06 -13.82 10.35
C LEU A 99 -33.00 -13.96 11.89
N LEU A 100 -31.84 -14.41 12.40
CA LEU A 100 -31.64 -14.64 13.83
C LEU A 100 -31.33 -13.35 14.61
N GLY A 101 -31.30 -12.18 13.95
CA GLY A 101 -30.80 -10.96 14.56
C GLY A 101 -29.36 -11.14 15.09
N MET A 102 -28.72 -12.26 14.72
CA MET A 102 -27.29 -12.28 14.67
C MET A 102 -26.97 -11.20 13.63
N ALA A 103 -26.59 -9.99 14.09
CA ALA A 103 -25.69 -9.24 13.28
C ALA A 103 -24.73 -10.29 12.70
N SER A 104 -24.63 -10.41 11.38
CA SER A 104 -23.43 -10.99 10.79
C SER A 104 -22.35 -10.46 11.72
N GLU A 105 -21.37 -11.30 12.13
CA GLU A 105 -20.14 -10.69 12.61
C GLU A 105 -19.83 -9.71 11.49
N GLN A 106 -20.32 -8.49 11.68
CA GLN A 106 -20.18 -7.41 10.71
C GLN A 106 -18.69 -7.26 10.76
N GLU A 107 -18.02 -7.75 9.73
CA GLU A 107 -16.58 -7.68 9.71
C GLU A 107 -16.25 -6.24 10.02
N THR A 108 -15.68 -6.01 11.18
CA THR A 108 -15.35 -4.69 11.67
C THR A 108 -14.07 -4.23 11.00
N LEU A 109 -13.89 -2.95 10.86
CA LEU A 109 -12.77 -2.37 10.13
C LEU A 109 -11.41 -2.83 10.69
N LEU A 110 -11.22 -2.76 12.01
CA LEU A 110 -9.96 -3.18 12.64
C LEU A 110 -9.80 -4.70 12.62
N GLY A 111 -10.90 -5.45 12.81
CA GLY A 111 -10.90 -6.90 12.70
C GLY A 111 -10.45 -7.38 11.32
N TYR A 112 -11.01 -6.79 10.26
CA TYR A 112 -10.59 -7.07 8.88
C TYR A 112 -9.16 -6.62 8.61
N PHE A 113 -8.77 -5.42 9.06
CA PHE A 113 -7.42 -4.91 8.87
C PHE A 113 -6.39 -5.84 9.52
N MET A 114 -6.68 -6.41 10.69
CA MET A 114 -5.79 -7.38 11.34
C MET A 114 -5.66 -8.67 10.52
N LYS A 115 -6.77 -9.19 9.94
CA LYS A 115 -6.73 -10.33 9.01
C LYS A 115 -5.88 -10.02 7.77
N PHE A 116 -6.05 -8.82 7.19
CA PHE A 116 -5.23 -8.34 6.08
C PHE A 116 -3.74 -8.34 6.43
N ILE A 117 -3.36 -7.81 7.61
CA ILE A 117 -1.96 -7.82 8.10
C ILE A 117 -1.43 -9.25 8.20
N GLY A 118 -2.20 -10.18 8.77
CA GLY A 118 -1.81 -11.59 8.88
C GLY A 118 -1.60 -12.27 7.51
N ASN A 119 -2.46 -11.97 6.53
CA ASN A 119 -2.30 -12.45 5.16
C ASN A 119 -1.11 -11.80 4.44
N PHE A 120 -0.87 -10.52 4.68
CA PHE A 120 0.28 -9.80 4.14
C PHE A 120 1.60 -10.36 4.69
N GLU A 121 1.65 -10.69 6.00
CA GLU A 121 2.82 -11.24 6.67
C GLU A 121 3.26 -12.57 6.07
N LYS A 122 2.33 -13.45 5.69
CA LYS A 122 2.62 -14.72 5.00
C LYS A 122 3.30 -14.54 3.65
N ARG A 123 3.20 -13.37 3.05
CA ARG A 123 3.80 -13.02 1.74
C ARG A 123 5.15 -12.30 1.86
N VAL A 124 5.60 -12.00 3.09
CA VAL A 124 6.92 -11.36 3.32
C VAL A 124 8.03 -12.34 2.94
N GLY A 125 8.98 -11.87 2.14
CA GLY A 125 10.05 -12.71 1.58
C GLY A 125 9.69 -13.40 0.25
N ILE A 126 8.39 -13.43 -0.12
CA ILE A 126 7.95 -13.97 -1.44
C ILE A 126 7.74 -12.80 -2.43
N ASN A 127 6.79 -11.94 -2.16
CA ASN A 127 6.45 -10.78 -3.01
C ASN A 127 6.12 -9.51 -2.21
N ARG A 128 6.39 -9.51 -0.91
CA ARG A 128 6.20 -8.39 0.01
C ARG A 128 7.43 -8.22 0.89
N THR A 129 7.64 -6.99 1.39
CA THR A 129 8.79 -6.67 2.27
C THR A 129 8.35 -6.48 3.72
N ALA A 130 9.23 -6.83 4.67
CA ALA A 130 9.01 -6.56 6.10
C ALA A 130 8.80 -5.06 6.39
N LYS A 131 9.45 -4.17 5.63
CA LYS A 131 9.26 -2.72 5.73
C LYS A 131 7.83 -2.30 5.38
N SER A 132 7.24 -2.88 4.33
CA SER A 132 5.86 -2.61 3.94
C SER A 132 4.87 -3.12 5.00
N LEU A 133 5.11 -4.32 5.57
CA LEU A 133 4.34 -4.87 6.69
C LEU A 133 4.37 -3.93 7.90
N GLY A 134 5.56 -3.43 8.27
CA GLY A 134 5.71 -2.43 9.34
C GLY A 134 4.88 -1.18 9.10
N GLY A 135 4.76 -0.74 7.85
CA GLY A 135 3.91 0.37 7.44
C GLY A 135 2.41 0.11 7.67
N TYR A 136 1.90 -1.09 7.35
CA TYR A 136 0.50 -1.46 7.63
C TYR A 136 0.24 -1.61 9.13
N ARG A 137 1.15 -2.19 9.89
CA ARG A 137 1.06 -2.25 11.37
C ARG A 137 1.01 -0.86 12.00
N ASN A 138 1.78 0.08 11.46
CA ASN A 138 1.73 1.48 11.91
C ASN A 138 0.39 2.14 11.57
N ALA A 139 -0.13 1.94 10.36
CA ALA A 139 -1.44 2.46 9.96
C ALA A 139 -2.57 1.91 10.83
N TYR A 140 -2.54 0.61 11.14
CA TYR A 140 -3.48 -0.03 12.07
C TYR A 140 -3.49 0.66 13.43
N ARG A 141 -2.30 0.89 14.05
CA ARG A 141 -2.20 1.53 15.36
C ARG A 141 -2.75 2.96 15.40
N HIS A 142 -2.51 3.74 14.34
CA HIS A 142 -3.07 5.09 14.24
C HIS A 142 -4.59 5.06 14.04
N LEU A 143 -5.10 4.14 13.23
CA LEU A 143 -6.54 3.98 13.01
C LEU A 143 -7.27 3.51 14.28
N GLU A 144 -6.72 2.53 15.01
CA GLU A 144 -7.24 2.07 16.30
C GLU A 144 -7.32 3.21 17.32
N ARG A 145 -6.26 4.01 17.43
CA ARG A 145 -6.24 5.18 18.32
C ARG A 145 -7.31 6.19 17.93
N PHE A 146 -7.47 6.48 16.65
CA PHE A 146 -8.51 7.37 16.14
C PHE A 146 -9.92 6.86 16.47
N ILE A 147 -10.22 5.60 16.21
CA ILE A 147 -11.53 5.01 16.50
C ILE A 147 -11.84 5.11 18.00
N ARG A 148 -10.90 4.76 18.86
CA ARG A 148 -11.05 4.85 20.30
C ARG A 148 -11.26 6.30 20.79
N SER A 149 -10.52 7.25 20.23
CA SER A 149 -10.63 8.66 20.65
C SER A 149 -11.90 9.32 20.14
N GLN A 150 -12.25 9.12 18.87
CA GLN A 150 -13.34 9.81 18.19
C GLN A 150 -14.70 9.17 18.44
N TYR A 151 -14.77 7.82 18.38
CA TYR A 151 -16.03 7.09 18.48
C TYR A 151 -16.27 6.43 19.85
N LYS A 152 -15.27 6.42 20.74
CA LYS A 152 -15.33 5.83 22.09
C LYS A 152 -15.69 4.34 22.10
N VAL A 153 -15.35 3.64 21.00
CA VAL A 153 -15.55 2.19 20.83
C VAL A 153 -14.23 1.50 20.50
N SER A 154 -14.19 0.18 20.65
CA SER A 154 -13.00 -0.61 20.32
C SER A 154 -12.81 -0.83 18.80
N ASP A 155 -13.90 -0.82 18.04
CA ASP A 155 -13.90 -1.01 16.58
C ASP A 155 -15.21 -0.50 15.98
N VAL A 156 -15.25 -0.30 14.65
CA VAL A 156 -16.43 0.17 13.91
C VAL A 156 -16.79 -0.79 12.78
N PRO A 157 -18.09 -0.98 12.47
CA PRO A 157 -18.49 -1.75 11.30
C PRO A 157 -18.17 -0.97 10.01
N PHE A 158 -17.98 -1.68 8.89
CA PHE A 158 -17.73 -1.06 7.59
C PHE A 158 -18.84 -0.09 7.14
N SER A 159 -20.08 -0.25 7.63
CA SER A 159 -21.19 0.68 7.38
C SER A 159 -21.00 2.08 7.97
N THR A 160 -20.06 2.26 8.88
CA THR A 160 -19.69 3.57 9.44
C THR A 160 -18.76 4.36 8.52
N LEU A 161 -18.16 3.69 7.53
CA LEU A 161 -17.20 4.31 6.63
C LEU A 161 -17.91 5.16 5.58
N ASP A 162 -17.56 6.41 5.54
CA ASP A 162 -17.98 7.40 4.54
C ASP A 162 -16.87 8.43 4.32
N LEU A 163 -17.12 9.42 3.49
CA LEU A 163 -16.19 10.52 3.23
C LEU A 163 -15.83 11.26 4.54
N SER A 164 -16.82 11.51 5.40
CA SER A 164 -16.62 12.20 6.69
C SER A 164 -15.69 11.40 7.63
N PHE A 165 -15.74 10.07 7.59
CA PHE A 165 -14.84 9.23 8.39
C PHE A 165 -13.38 9.45 8.02
N ILE A 166 -13.04 9.39 6.72
CA ILE A 166 -11.63 9.54 6.29
C ILE A 166 -11.13 10.98 6.46
N GLU A 167 -12.01 11.99 6.29
CA GLU A 167 -11.68 13.39 6.55
C GLU A 167 -11.40 13.65 8.04
N LYS A 168 -12.21 13.10 8.94
CA LYS A 168 -11.97 13.16 10.40
C LYS A 168 -10.68 12.41 10.78
N TYR A 169 -10.40 11.29 10.12
CA TYR A 169 -9.14 10.56 10.34
C TYR A 169 -7.94 11.37 9.89
N ASP A 170 -7.98 11.98 8.70
CA ASP A 170 -6.93 12.88 8.21
C ASP A 170 -6.70 14.05 9.18
N LEU A 171 -7.78 14.72 9.61
CA LEU A 171 -7.71 15.82 10.56
C LEU A 171 -7.06 15.37 11.89
N HIS A 172 -7.52 14.26 12.46
CA HIS A 172 -6.93 13.69 13.69
C HIS A 172 -5.43 13.42 13.55
N LEU A 173 -4.99 12.87 12.41
CA LEU A 173 -3.57 12.61 12.16
C LEU A 173 -2.74 13.91 12.12
N ARG A 174 -3.33 15.00 11.64
CA ARG A 174 -2.66 16.32 11.56
C ARG A 174 -2.67 17.06 12.89
N THR A 175 -3.83 17.09 13.58
CA THR A 175 -4.03 17.94 14.76
C THR A 175 -3.64 17.25 16.06
N GLU A 176 -4.07 15.99 16.25
CA GLU A 176 -3.82 15.26 17.49
C GLU A 176 -2.50 14.47 17.47
N CYS A 177 -2.14 13.94 16.28
CA CYS A 177 -0.91 13.18 16.14
C CYS A 177 0.27 14.04 15.64
N HIS A 178 0.05 15.27 15.22
CA HIS A 178 1.04 16.22 14.67
C HIS A 178 1.93 15.63 13.57
N LEU A 179 1.33 14.80 12.69
CA LEU A 179 2.08 14.11 11.64
C LEU A 179 2.31 15.02 10.42
N ALA A 180 3.49 14.88 9.82
CA ALA A 180 3.81 15.55 8.57
C ALA A 180 2.88 15.09 7.42
N PRO A 181 2.55 15.98 6.46
CA PRO A 181 1.60 15.68 5.36
C PRO A 181 1.90 14.39 4.61
N GLY A 182 3.17 14.11 4.28
CA GLY A 182 3.57 12.87 3.61
C GLY A 182 3.30 11.60 4.43
N THR A 183 3.35 11.69 5.77
CA THR A 183 3.01 10.57 6.67
C THR A 183 1.50 10.35 6.69
N VAL A 184 0.71 11.43 6.76
CA VAL A 184 -0.76 11.37 6.69
C VAL A 184 -1.21 10.68 5.40
N ILE A 185 -0.68 11.12 4.24
CA ILE A 185 -0.95 10.50 2.94
C ILE A 185 -0.64 8.99 2.97
N ASN A 186 0.52 8.61 3.50
CA ASN A 186 0.90 7.21 3.58
C ASN A 186 -0.05 6.36 4.44
N LEU A 187 -0.57 6.91 5.53
CA LEU A 187 -1.50 6.22 6.42
C LEU A 187 -2.89 6.10 5.78
N THR A 188 -3.40 7.17 5.17
CA THR A 188 -4.70 7.17 4.47
C THR A 188 -4.68 6.27 3.23
N VAL A 189 -3.59 6.25 2.44
CA VAL A 189 -3.42 5.32 1.31
C VAL A 189 -3.47 3.87 1.77
N ARG A 190 -2.86 3.52 2.91
CA ARG A 190 -2.93 2.15 3.45
C ARG A 190 -4.34 1.78 3.90
N LEU A 191 -5.07 2.70 4.54
CA LEU A 191 -6.48 2.50 4.86
C LEU A 191 -7.30 2.28 3.57
N LYS A 192 -7.11 3.13 2.56
CA LYS A 192 -7.77 3.00 1.25
C LYS A 192 -7.49 1.63 0.60
N THR A 193 -6.26 1.14 0.69
CA THR A 193 -5.88 -0.19 0.19
C THR A 193 -6.64 -1.31 0.90
N VAL A 194 -6.71 -1.28 2.25
CA VAL A 194 -7.43 -2.29 3.04
C VAL A 194 -8.93 -2.28 2.74
N VAL A 195 -9.52 -1.10 2.58
CA VAL A 195 -10.94 -0.94 2.18
C VAL A 195 -11.17 -1.45 0.75
N GLY A 196 -10.21 -1.23 -0.17
CA GLY A 196 -10.26 -1.80 -1.52
C GLY A 196 -10.23 -3.33 -1.53
N GLU A 197 -9.41 -3.96 -0.68
CA GLU A 197 -9.41 -5.42 -0.50
C GLU A 197 -10.75 -5.92 0.10
N ALA A 198 -11.34 -5.17 1.03
CA ALA A 198 -12.65 -5.52 1.59
C ALA A 198 -13.78 -5.46 0.53
N ILE A 199 -13.67 -4.59 -0.48
CA ILE A 199 -14.56 -4.59 -1.65
C ILE A 199 -14.32 -5.83 -2.49
N ALA A 200 -13.07 -6.15 -2.80
CA ALA A 200 -12.71 -7.34 -3.58
C ALA A 200 -13.18 -8.64 -2.91
N ASP A 201 -13.15 -8.70 -1.58
CA ASP A 201 -13.66 -9.80 -0.76
C ASP A 201 -15.21 -9.80 -0.60
N GLY A 202 -15.91 -8.81 -1.17
CA GLY A 202 -17.37 -8.70 -1.13
C GLY A 202 -17.96 -8.30 0.22
N ILE A 203 -17.15 -7.74 1.13
CA ILE A 203 -17.58 -7.27 2.47
C ILE A 203 -18.40 -5.99 2.36
N ILE A 204 -17.99 -5.10 1.44
CA ILE A 204 -18.71 -3.88 1.09
C ILE A 204 -18.87 -3.80 -0.44
N THR A 205 -19.95 -3.18 -0.89
CA THR A 205 -20.33 -3.12 -2.31
C THR A 205 -19.93 -1.82 -3.00
N ALA A 206 -19.68 -0.76 -2.23
CA ALA A 206 -19.32 0.56 -2.75
C ALA A 206 -18.10 1.12 -2.02
N TYR A 207 -17.30 1.90 -2.75
CA TYR A 207 -16.12 2.55 -2.17
C TYR A 207 -16.54 3.76 -1.31
N PRO A 208 -16.29 3.75 0.03
CA PRO A 208 -16.85 4.76 0.92
C PRO A 208 -16.12 6.11 0.90
N PHE A 209 -14.90 6.16 0.35
CA PHE A 209 -14.04 7.34 0.39
C PHE A 209 -13.98 8.09 -0.94
N PHE A 210 -15.04 7.97 -1.74
CA PHE A 210 -15.13 8.72 -3.00
C PHE A 210 -15.08 10.22 -2.72
N GLY A 211 -14.28 10.95 -3.51
CA GLY A 211 -14.08 12.40 -3.33
C GLY A 211 -13.04 12.80 -2.29
N TYR A 212 -12.46 11.86 -1.51
CA TYR A 212 -11.38 12.20 -0.60
C TYR A 212 -10.06 12.40 -1.34
N GLU A 213 -9.53 13.62 -1.25
CA GLU A 213 -8.20 13.99 -1.75
C GLU A 213 -7.33 14.50 -0.60
N PRO A 214 -6.20 13.84 -0.30
CA PRO A 214 -5.31 14.30 0.74
C PRO A 214 -4.58 15.57 0.32
N VAL A 215 -4.40 16.51 1.25
CA VAL A 215 -3.59 17.71 1.02
C VAL A 215 -2.13 17.31 0.84
N HIS A 216 -1.60 17.53 -0.37
CA HIS A 216 -0.20 17.26 -0.68
C HIS A 216 0.71 18.37 -0.14
N PRO A 217 1.91 18.04 0.37
CA PRO A 217 2.89 19.06 0.72
C PRO A 217 3.31 19.83 -0.53
N LYS A 218 3.69 21.10 -0.34
CA LYS A 218 4.30 21.87 -1.43
C LYS A 218 5.53 21.11 -1.95
N PRO A 219 5.76 21.10 -3.27
CA PRO A 219 6.95 20.51 -3.84
C PRO A 219 8.20 21.23 -3.29
N GLU A 220 9.06 20.49 -2.62
CA GLU A 220 10.37 20.99 -2.18
C GLU A 220 11.43 20.54 -3.17
N GLN A 221 12.44 21.39 -3.40
CA GLN A 221 13.61 21.02 -4.18
C GLN A 221 14.41 19.96 -3.40
N LYS A 222 14.57 18.79 -3.99
CA LYS A 222 15.23 17.63 -3.36
C LYS A 222 16.64 17.38 -3.89
N TYR A 223 17.08 18.11 -4.90
CA TYR A 223 18.41 18.03 -5.51
C TYR A 223 19.27 19.22 -5.14
N LEU A 224 20.57 19.05 -5.21
CA LEU A 224 21.56 20.13 -5.04
C LEU A 224 21.73 20.86 -6.35
N THR A 225 21.85 22.20 -6.29
CA THR A 225 22.31 23.01 -7.40
C THR A 225 23.81 22.81 -7.61
N ASP A 226 24.34 23.17 -8.79
CA ASP A 226 25.77 23.13 -9.08
C ASP A 226 26.60 23.85 -8.02
N ALA A 227 26.20 25.07 -7.65
CA ALA A 227 26.88 25.87 -6.61
C ALA A 227 26.89 25.16 -5.24
N GLU A 228 25.80 24.46 -4.85
CA GLU A 228 25.74 23.72 -3.59
C GLU A 228 26.60 22.45 -3.66
N LEU A 229 26.57 21.75 -4.80
CA LEU A 229 27.39 20.58 -5.04
C LEU A 229 28.88 20.96 -4.99
N HIS A 230 29.27 22.06 -5.62
CA HIS A 230 30.62 22.62 -5.55
C HIS A 230 31.04 22.93 -4.10
N ARG A 231 30.18 23.55 -3.29
CA ARG A 231 30.46 23.79 -1.87
C ARG A 231 30.69 22.48 -1.09
N ILE A 232 29.87 21.44 -1.34
CA ILE A 232 30.09 20.13 -0.71
C ILE A 232 31.46 19.56 -1.09
N MET A 233 31.87 19.70 -2.34
CA MET A 233 33.14 19.17 -2.84
C MET A 233 34.35 19.88 -2.26
N THR A 234 34.29 21.20 -2.13
CA THR A 234 35.45 22.05 -1.83
C THR A 234 35.56 22.46 -0.36
N THR A 235 34.47 22.46 0.41
CA THR A 235 34.52 22.84 1.83
C THR A 235 35.37 21.90 2.66
N PRO A 236 36.38 22.38 3.41
CA PRO A 236 37.18 21.55 4.29
C PRO A 236 36.32 20.94 5.41
N LEU A 237 36.50 19.66 5.68
CA LEU A 237 35.84 18.93 6.75
C LEU A 237 36.90 18.45 7.73
N HIS A 238 36.70 18.67 9.03
CA HIS A 238 37.71 18.36 10.05
C HIS A 238 37.55 16.99 10.71
N ASN A 239 36.67 16.14 10.19
CA ASN A 239 36.38 14.82 10.75
C ASN A 239 36.45 13.74 9.65
N PRO A 240 37.22 12.66 9.82
CA PRO A 240 37.33 11.57 8.85
C PRO A 240 35.97 10.97 8.45
N SER A 241 35.03 10.82 9.38
CA SER A 241 33.68 10.32 9.08
C SER A 241 32.87 11.26 8.20
N LEU A 242 33.08 12.58 8.30
CA LEU A 242 32.43 13.55 7.41
C LEU A 242 33.00 13.44 6.00
N TYR A 243 34.32 13.30 5.85
CA TYR A 243 34.96 13.05 4.54
C TYR A 243 34.45 11.78 3.92
N HIS A 244 34.41 10.70 4.69
CA HIS A 244 33.90 9.42 4.22
C HIS A 244 32.45 9.52 3.73
N VAL A 245 31.55 10.12 4.51
CA VAL A 245 30.13 10.25 4.14
C VAL A 245 29.96 11.18 2.94
N ARG A 246 30.77 12.24 2.85
CA ARG A 246 30.80 13.13 1.68
C ARG A 246 31.15 12.34 0.40
N ASP A 247 32.19 11.53 0.42
CA ASP A 247 32.63 10.78 -0.74
C ASP A 247 31.54 9.77 -1.17
N MET A 248 30.95 9.04 -0.25
CA MET A 248 29.83 8.13 -0.53
C MET A 248 28.61 8.87 -1.11
N PHE A 249 28.32 10.06 -0.60
CA PHE A 249 27.23 10.90 -1.08
C PHE A 249 27.52 11.47 -2.48
N LEU A 250 28.74 11.95 -2.73
CA LEU A 250 29.18 12.40 -4.05
C LEU A 250 29.14 11.26 -5.07
N PHE A 251 29.53 10.04 -4.67
CA PHE A 251 29.37 8.87 -5.53
C PHE A 251 27.90 8.71 -5.96
N SER A 252 26.96 8.82 -5.03
CA SER A 252 25.53 8.78 -5.37
C SER A 252 25.08 9.96 -6.23
N CYS A 253 25.68 11.16 -6.05
CA CYS A 253 25.38 12.33 -6.88
C CYS A 253 25.84 12.15 -8.33
N TYR A 254 26.89 11.39 -8.58
CA TYR A 254 27.49 11.22 -9.90
C TYR A 254 27.15 9.86 -10.57
N THR A 255 26.39 8.99 -9.88
CA THR A 255 25.93 7.71 -10.44
C THR A 255 24.44 7.52 -10.36
N GLY A 256 23.73 8.28 -9.50
CA GLY A 256 22.31 8.10 -9.25
C GLY A 256 21.96 6.82 -8.48
N ILE A 257 22.96 6.01 -8.07
CA ILE A 257 22.73 4.77 -7.34
C ILE A 257 22.25 5.10 -5.93
N PRO A 258 21.09 4.59 -5.50
CA PRO A 258 20.59 4.86 -4.16
C PRO A 258 21.30 4.01 -3.10
N TYR A 259 21.18 4.42 -1.84
CA TYR A 259 21.83 3.77 -0.70
C TYR A 259 21.67 2.23 -0.67
N GLY A 260 20.46 1.72 -0.90
CA GLY A 260 20.17 0.27 -0.85
C GLY A 260 20.98 -0.53 -1.85
N ASP A 261 21.05 -0.05 -3.09
CA ASP A 261 21.80 -0.72 -4.16
C ASP A 261 23.31 -0.49 -3.99
N MET A 262 23.72 0.74 -3.63
CA MET A 262 25.13 1.12 -3.48
C MET A 262 25.87 0.27 -2.43
N ARG A 263 25.23 -0.05 -1.30
CA ARG A 263 25.81 -0.91 -0.26
C ARG A 263 26.02 -2.37 -0.69
N LEU A 264 25.39 -2.79 -1.80
CA LEU A 264 25.48 -4.16 -2.31
C LEU A 264 26.48 -4.31 -3.45
N LEU A 265 26.99 -3.20 -3.99
CA LEU A 265 27.96 -3.25 -5.09
C LEU A 265 29.23 -3.99 -4.68
N THR A 266 29.70 -4.83 -5.60
CA THR A 266 30.98 -5.56 -5.53
C THR A 266 31.82 -5.23 -6.77
N THR A 267 33.04 -5.69 -6.80
CA THR A 267 33.93 -5.59 -8.01
C THR A 267 33.30 -6.26 -9.22
N ASP A 268 32.47 -7.28 -9.06
CA ASP A 268 31.80 -7.98 -10.16
C ASP A 268 30.77 -7.11 -10.89
N ASN A 269 30.34 -6.01 -10.25
CA ASN A 269 29.47 -5.03 -10.90
C ASN A 269 30.23 -4.06 -11.81
N LEU A 270 31.56 -4.05 -11.76
CA LEU A 270 32.39 -3.23 -12.63
C LEU A 270 32.72 -3.96 -13.92
N SER A 271 32.63 -3.27 -15.04
CA SER A 271 33.07 -3.78 -16.34
C SER A 271 33.75 -2.68 -17.12
N LEU A 272 34.83 -3.04 -17.80
CA LEU A 272 35.55 -2.16 -18.72
C LEU A 272 35.05 -2.42 -20.14
N ALA A 273 34.62 -1.39 -20.84
CA ALA A 273 34.23 -1.47 -22.24
C ALA A 273 35.45 -1.34 -23.15
N ASP A 274 35.30 -1.71 -24.42
CA ASP A 274 36.39 -1.71 -25.42
C ASP A 274 36.99 -0.32 -25.67
N ASP A 275 36.20 0.74 -25.42
CA ASP A 275 36.63 2.14 -25.54
C ASP A 275 37.34 2.67 -24.27
N GLY A 276 37.57 1.83 -23.28
CA GLY A 276 38.21 2.20 -22.03
C GLY A 276 37.28 2.79 -20.97
N THR A 277 35.99 2.89 -21.26
CA THR A 277 34.99 3.40 -20.28
C THR A 277 34.63 2.34 -19.24
N TRP A 278 34.71 2.68 -17.96
CA TRP A 278 34.24 1.83 -16.89
C TRP A 278 32.72 1.98 -16.70
N TRP A 279 32.06 0.87 -16.48
CA TRP A 279 30.63 0.80 -16.26
C TRP A 279 30.30 0.10 -14.94
N ILE A 280 29.24 0.56 -14.27
CA ILE A 280 28.55 -0.23 -13.24
C ILE A 280 27.31 -0.85 -13.88
N ARG A 281 27.22 -2.19 -13.81
CA ARG A 281 26.05 -2.97 -14.22
C ARG A 281 25.50 -3.73 -13.02
N SER A 282 24.24 -3.52 -12.72
CA SER A 282 23.58 -4.15 -11.57
C SER A 282 22.06 -4.12 -11.74
N SER A 283 21.35 -4.62 -10.75
CA SER A 283 19.88 -4.55 -10.68
C SER A 283 19.43 -3.87 -9.38
N ARG A 284 18.27 -3.24 -9.45
CA ARG A 284 17.66 -2.58 -8.30
C ARG A 284 17.19 -3.60 -7.26
N GLU A 285 17.70 -3.55 -6.03
CA GLU A 285 17.28 -4.42 -4.91
C GLU A 285 15.75 -4.43 -4.73
N LYS A 286 15.10 -3.28 -4.92
CA LYS A 286 13.66 -3.10 -4.69
C LYS A 286 12.76 -3.65 -5.80
N THR A 287 13.21 -3.61 -7.06
CA THR A 287 12.34 -3.86 -8.23
C THR A 287 12.87 -4.91 -9.19
N GLY A 288 14.12 -5.33 -9.02
CA GLY A 288 14.81 -6.25 -9.95
C GLY A 288 15.12 -5.65 -11.32
N VAL A 289 14.84 -4.37 -11.55
CA VAL A 289 15.12 -3.70 -12.84
C VAL A 289 16.62 -3.48 -12.98
N GLU A 290 17.17 -3.92 -14.10
CA GLU A 290 18.57 -3.71 -14.44
C GLU A 290 18.87 -2.24 -14.73
N PHE A 291 20.09 -1.82 -14.40
CA PHE A 291 20.62 -0.52 -14.74
C PHE A 291 22.11 -0.60 -15.11
N GLU A 292 22.51 0.28 -15.99
CA GLU A 292 23.87 0.42 -16.47
C GLU A 292 24.27 1.89 -16.45
N ILE A 293 25.41 2.19 -15.84
CA ILE A 293 25.87 3.57 -15.64
C ILE A 293 27.35 3.65 -16.06
N PRO A 294 27.68 4.48 -17.06
CA PRO A 294 29.06 4.80 -17.34
C PRO A 294 29.65 5.63 -16.21
N LEU A 295 30.84 5.28 -15.75
CA LEU A 295 31.47 5.98 -14.64
C LEU A 295 32.22 7.22 -15.12
N LEU A 296 31.88 8.35 -14.54
CA LEU A 296 32.63 9.59 -14.65
C LEU A 296 33.89 9.52 -13.79
N GLU A 297 34.81 10.47 -13.96
CA GLU A 297 36.11 10.50 -13.28
C GLU A 297 36.01 10.48 -11.75
N LEU A 298 35.09 11.27 -11.16
CA LEU A 298 34.96 11.36 -9.70
C LEU A 298 34.53 10.02 -9.04
N PRO A 299 33.50 9.30 -9.52
CA PRO A 299 33.22 7.96 -9.03
C PRO A 299 34.39 6.99 -9.12
N LEU A 300 35.16 7.02 -10.19
CA LEU A 300 36.35 6.18 -10.36
C LEU A 300 37.42 6.49 -9.31
N ARG A 301 37.70 7.76 -9.05
CA ARG A 301 38.63 8.18 -7.99
C ARG A 301 38.16 7.77 -6.59
N ILE A 302 36.85 7.79 -6.34
CA ILE A 302 36.28 7.33 -5.07
C ILE A 302 36.45 5.80 -4.93
N ILE A 303 36.16 5.02 -5.98
CA ILE A 303 36.38 3.57 -5.97
C ILE A 303 37.86 3.27 -5.67
N GLU A 304 38.78 3.91 -6.36
CA GLU A 304 40.22 3.71 -6.16
C GLU A 304 40.63 4.06 -4.70
N LYS A 305 40.15 5.17 -4.18
CA LYS A 305 40.46 5.60 -2.78
C LYS A 305 40.04 4.57 -1.74
N TYR A 306 38.95 3.84 -1.98
CA TYR A 306 38.38 2.90 -1.01
C TYR A 306 38.57 1.43 -1.36
N ARG A 307 39.36 1.13 -2.42
CA ARG A 307 39.59 -0.22 -2.91
C ARG A 307 39.92 -1.25 -1.84
N ASP A 308 40.84 -0.90 -0.95
CA ASP A 308 41.36 -1.84 0.08
C ASP A 308 40.67 -1.69 1.45
N THR A 309 39.69 -0.81 1.56
CA THR A 309 39.02 -0.50 2.85
C THR A 309 37.57 -0.98 2.94
N ALA A 310 36.99 -1.38 1.83
CA ALA A 310 35.64 -1.89 1.79
C ALA A 310 35.58 -3.33 2.36
N PRO A 311 34.65 -3.63 3.29
CA PRO A 311 34.55 -4.96 3.88
C PRO A 311 33.88 -5.95 2.92
N ASP A 312 34.17 -7.25 3.11
CA ASP A 312 33.46 -8.37 2.49
C ASP A 312 33.35 -8.32 0.95
N GLY A 313 34.40 -7.85 0.26
CA GLY A 313 34.41 -7.75 -1.20
C GLY A 313 33.47 -6.69 -1.78
N ARG A 314 32.95 -5.80 -0.95
CA ARG A 314 32.13 -4.66 -1.39
C ARG A 314 32.98 -3.63 -2.11
N LEU A 315 32.33 -2.92 -3.05
CA LEU A 315 33.00 -1.85 -3.79
C LEU A 315 33.26 -0.60 -2.93
N LEU A 316 32.35 -0.32 -1.99
CA LEU A 316 32.36 0.88 -1.15
C LEU A 316 32.04 0.55 0.32
N PRO A 317 32.76 1.19 1.27
CA PRO A 317 32.55 0.99 2.72
C PRO A 317 31.37 1.81 3.24
N MET A 318 30.17 1.31 3.12
CA MET A 318 28.93 2.04 3.45
C MET A 318 28.58 1.95 4.96
N TYR A 319 28.43 3.09 5.64
CA TYR A 319 27.80 3.13 6.96
C TYR A 319 26.29 2.83 6.89
N ALA A 320 25.66 2.54 8.03
CA ALA A 320 24.22 2.43 8.10
C ALA A 320 23.51 3.71 7.61
N ASN A 321 22.35 3.58 6.96
CA ASN A 321 21.64 4.72 6.33
C ASN A 321 21.31 5.84 7.33
N SER A 322 20.98 5.48 8.59
CA SER A 322 20.76 6.45 9.66
C SER A 322 22.01 7.27 9.96
N THR A 323 23.18 6.62 9.99
CA THR A 323 24.50 7.24 10.22
C THR A 323 24.87 8.16 9.04
N MET A 324 24.69 7.67 7.80
CA MET A 324 24.90 8.50 6.60
C MET A 324 24.07 9.78 6.66
N ASN A 325 22.77 9.68 6.94
CA ASN A 325 21.88 10.83 7.02
C ASN A 325 22.19 11.75 8.23
N PHE A 326 22.70 11.20 9.32
CA PHE A 326 23.15 11.99 10.47
C PHE A 326 24.33 12.90 10.10
N TYR A 327 25.36 12.34 9.45
CA TYR A 327 26.52 13.12 9.01
C TYR A 327 26.21 14.05 7.85
N LEU A 328 25.31 13.67 6.91
CA LEU A 328 24.88 14.56 5.83
C LEU A 328 24.22 15.84 6.33
N LYS A 329 23.43 15.77 7.40
CA LYS A 329 22.86 16.96 8.04
C LYS A 329 23.96 17.91 8.54
N ARG A 330 25.03 17.37 9.09
CA ARG A 330 26.19 18.16 9.58
C ARG A 330 26.97 18.77 8.41
N ILE A 331 27.19 17.99 7.35
CA ILE A 331 27.82 18.49 6.11
C ILE A 331 27.00 19.64 5.54
N ALA A 332 25.67 19.53 5.45
CA ALA A 332 24.80 20.57 4.97
C ALA A 332 24.99 21.88 5.75
N VAL A 333 25.01 21.81 7.08
CA VAL A 333 25.24 23.01 7.95
C VAL A 333 26.63 23.61 7.69
N ILE A 334 27.69 22.79 7.63
CA ILE A 334 29.07 23.26 7.40
C ILE A 334 29.19 23.93 6.01
N CYS A 335 28.48 23.41 5.00
CA CYS A 335 28.49 23.91 3.63
C CYS A 335 27.47 25.03 3.38
N GLY A 336 26.74 25.51 4.42
CA GLY A 336 25.73 26.59 4.28
C GLY A 336 24.55 26.20 3.38
N ILE A 337 24.03 24.98 3.55
CA ILE A 337 22.87 24.47 2.80
C ILE A 337 21.68 24.42 3.75
N ASP A 338 20.73 25.33 3.58
CA ASP A 338 19.59 25.55 4.50
C ASP A 338 18.43 24.57 4.36
N ARG A 339 18.58 23.53 3.54
CA ARG A 339 17.54 22.52 3.37
C ARG A 339 17.94 21.15 3.92
N ARG A 340 16.96 20.32 4.11
CA ARG A 340 17.18 18.95 4.58
C ARG A 340 17.91 18.12 3.52
N LEU A 341 19.20 17.87 3.73
CA LEU A 341 19.99 16.96 2.92
C LEU A 341 19.87 15.53 3.47
N VAL A 342 19.53 14.59 2.59
CA VAL A 342 19.45 13.14 2.88
C VAL A 342 20.18 12.37 1.79
N PHE A 343 20.59 11.15 2.06
CA PHE A 343 21.37 10.36 1.10
C PHE A 343 20.64 10.23 -0.27
N HIS A 344 19.33 10.09 -0.24
CA HIS A 344 18.53 10.01 -1.47
C HIS A 344 18.55 11.31 -2.31
N SER A 345 18.94 12.44 -1.73
CA SER A 345 19.15 13.70 -2.48
C SER A 345 20.24 13.56 -3.54
N GLY A 346 21.24 12.67 -3.34
CA GLY A 346 22.26 12.38 -4.34
C GLY A 346 21.65 11.87 -5.65
N ARG A 347 20.72 10.95 -5.57
CA ARG A 347 20.01 10.44 -6.77
C ARG A 347 19.17 11.52 -7.46
N HIS A 348 18.52 12.40 -6.69
CA HIS A 348 17.82 13.55 -7.26
C HIS A 348 18.77 14.51 -7.95
N THR A 349 19.95 14.74 -7.35
CA THR A 349 21.00 15.59 -7.94
C THR A 349 21.54 14.99 -9.25
N TYR A 350 21.80 13.68 -9.27
CA TYR A 350 22.20 12.99 -10.51
C TYR A 350 21.17 13.17 -11.62
N ALA A 351 19.92 12.87 -11.32
CA ALA A 351 18.85 12.93 -12.32
C ALA A 351 18.63 14.37 -12.86
N THR A 352 18.64 15.36 -11.99
CA THR A 352 18.32 16.74 -12.38
C THR A 352 19.56 17.50 -12.80
N GLU A 353 20.54 17.64 -11.90
CA GLU A 353 21.69 18.55 -12.10
C GLU A 353 22.78 17.93 -12.96
N ILE A 354 23.11 16.65 -12.76
CA ILE A 354 24.22 16.03 -13.50
C ILE A 354 23.79 15.54 -14.89
N THR A 355 22.53 15.16 -15.09
CA THR A 355 22.12 14.59 -16.36
C THR A 355 21.15 15.45 -17.17
N LEU A 356 19.93 15.70 -16.66
CA LEU A 356 18.90 16.40 -17.43
C LEU A 356 19.29 17.87 -17.75
N SER A 357 19.91 18.58 -16.81
CA SER A 357 20.39 19.96 -17.06
C SER A 357 21.52 20.03 -18.09
N HIS A 358 22.26 18.94 -18.25
CA HIS A 358 23.32 18.82 -19.28
C HIS A 358 22.83 18.14 -20.58
N GLY A 359 21.52 18.07 -20.81
CA GLY A 359 20.95 17.64 -22.08
C GLY A 359 20.85 16.13 -22.27
N VAL A 360 21.12 15.31 -21.23
CA VAL A 360 20.89 13.86 -21.33
C VAL A 360 19.40 13.58 -21.48
N PRO A 361 18.95 12.83 -22.50
CA PRO A 361 17.53 12.54 -22.72
C PRO A 361 16.87 11.83 -21.53
N LEU A 362 15.60 12.14 -21.28
CA LEU A 362 14.85 11.61 -20.15
C LEU A 362 14.79 10.07 -20.14
N GLU A 363 14.67 9.45 -21.31
CA GLU A 363 14.65 8.00 -21.51
C GLU A 363 15.97 7.38 -21.10
N THR A 364 17.09 8.01 -21.47
CA THR A 364 18.43 7.60 -21.09
C THR A 364 18.61 7.67 -19.58
N VAL A 365 18.21 8.79 -18.96
CA VAL A 365 18.27 8.95 -17.49
C VAL A 365 17.38 7.90 -16.80
N SER A 366 16.20 7.63 -17.35
CA SER A 366 15.27 6.62 -16.81
C SER A 366 15.91 5.23 -16.78
N ARG A 367 16.60 4.84 -17.87
CA ARG A 367 17.35 3.58 -17.97
C ARG A 367 18.52 3.53 -16.99
N MET A 368 19.35 4.57 -16.95
CA MET A 368 20.49 4.67 -16.02
C MET A 368 20.03 4.59 -14.55
N LEU A 369 18.87 5.14 -14.23
CA LEU A 369 18.29 5.06 -12.89
C LEU A 369 17.61 3.71 -12.59
N GLY A 370 17.41 2.83 -13.56
CA GLY A 370 16.69 1.57 -13.37
C GLY A 370 15.22 1.79 -12.98
N HIS A 371 14.53 2.74 -13.64
CA HIS A 371 13.11 2.94 -13.48
C HIS A 371 12.32 2.01 -14.42
N SER A 372 11.36 1.28 -13.89
CA SER A 372 10.46 0.44 -14.68
C SER A 372 9.43 1.23 -15.49
N ARG A 373 9.23 2.50 -15.15
CA ARG A 373 8.25 3.41 -15.75
C ARG A 373 8.85 4.79 -15.88
N ILE A 374 8.72 5.40 -17.07
CA ILE A 374 9.29 6.73 -17.36
C ILE A 374 8.68 7.84 -16.51
N GLU A 375 7.41 7.68 -16.12
CA GLU A 375 6.71 8.65 -15.26
C GLU A 375 7.44 8.84 -13.91
N THR A 376 8.18 7.83 -13.46
CA THR A 376 9.02 7.95 -12.26
C THR A 376 10.19 8.91 -12.48
N THR A 377 10.64 9.09 -13.71
CA THR A 377 11.73 10.00 -14.08
C THR A 377 11.21 11.40 -14.38
N GLN A 378 9.98 11.53 -14.86
CA GLN A 378 9.35 12.83 -15.18
C GLN A 378 9.27 13.78 -13.97
N ILE A 379 9.26 13.24 -12.74
CA ILE A 379 9.33 14.07 -11.52
C ILE A 379 10.60 14.96 -11.44
N TYR A 380 11.66 14.59 -12.18
CA TYR A 380 12.90 15.36 -12.27
C TYR A 380 12.92 16.34 -13.44
N ALA A 381 12.09 16.11 -14.45
CA ALA A 381 12.03 16.90 -15.67
C ALA A 381 11.21 18.18 -15.46
N LYS A 382 11.75 19.13 -14.68
CA LYS A 382 11.23 20.51 -14.71
C LYS A 382 11.87 21.20 -15.92
N VAL A 383 11.09 21.33 -16.99
CA VAL A 383 11.49 22.16 -18.13
C VAL A 383 11.44 23.61 -17.65
N THR A 384 12.60 24.26 -17.60
CA THR A 384 12.72 25.70 -17.31
C THR A 384 12.74 26.48 -18.63
N ASP A 385 12.44 27.77 -18.60
CA ASP A 385 12.51 28.62 -19.78
C ASP A 385 13.95 28.62 -20.35
N ASP A 386 14.96 28.65 -19.48
CA ASP A 386 16.39 28.55 -19.86
C ASP A 386 16.68 27.23 -20.65
N LYS A 387 16.03 26.13 -20.26
CA LYS A 387 16.19 24.84 -20.96
C LYS A 387 15.54 24.88 -22.35
N ILE A 388 14.36 25.49 -22.46
CA ILE A 388 13.68 25.68 -23.75
C ILE A 388 14.57 26.54 -24.68
N ASP A 389 15.10 27.63 -24.18
CA ASP A 389 15.99 28.51 -24.96
C ASP A 389 17.26 27.80 -25.40
N SER A 390 17.91 27.07 -24.50
CA SER A 390 19.13 26.31 -24.80
C SER A 390 18.86 25.24 -25.86
N ASP A 391 17.78 24.45 -25.71
CA ASP A 391 17.43 23.39 -26.67
C ASP A 391 17.03 23.99 -28.03
N THR A 392 16.32 25.13 -28.03
CA THR A 392 15.93 25.85 -29.26
C THR A 392 17.15 26.42 -29.99
N ASN A 393 18.12 26.99 -29.28
CA ASN A 393 19.35 27.50 -29.86
C ASN A 393 20.18 26.35 -30.47
N ALA A 394 20.34 25.23 -29.76
CA ALA A 394 21.03 24.06 -30.29
C ALA A 394 20.32 23.45 -31.52
N LEU A 395 18.97 23.48 -31.54
CA LEU A 395 18.17 23.09 -32.69
C LEU A 395 18.43 24.02 -33.87
N ASN A 396 18.38 25.33 -33.62
CA ASN A 396 18.60 26.36 -34.64
C ASN A 396 19.98 26.22 -35.30
N GLU A 397 21.04 26.02 -34.53
CA GLU A 397 22.39 25.75 -35.06
C GLU A 397 22.41 24.53 -35.97
N ARG A 398 21.79 23.41 -35.57
CA ARG A 398 21.72 22.18 -36.40
C ARG A 398 20.91 22.33 -37.69
N ILE A 399 19.88 23.17 -37.68
CA ILE A 399 19.01 23.40 -38.82
C ILE A 399 19.60 24.46 -39.76
N ALA A 400 20.25 25.51 -39.23
CA ALA A 400 20.86 26.59 -40.03
C ALA A 400 21.88 26.08 -41.05
N GLU A 401 22.59 25.01 -40.73
CA GLU A 401 23.51 24.36 -41.66
C GLU A 401 22.82 23.65 -42.84
N ARG A 402 21.52 23.31 -42.68
CA ARG A 402 20.78 22.51 -43.68
C ARG A 402 19.80 23.31 -44.54
N PHE A 403 19.37 24.46 -44.05
CA PHE A 403 18.31 25.27 -44.69
C PHE A 403 18.75 26.72 -44.80
N SER A 404 19.47 27.06 -45.91
CA SER A 404 19.63 28.45 -46.32
C SER A 404 18.39 28.89 -47.12
N VAL A 405 17.58 29.76 -46.54
CA VAL A 405 16.46 30.42 -47.24
C VAL A 405 17.03 31.65 -47.96
N VAL A 406 16.96 31.65 -49.29
CA VAL A 406 17.19 32.89 -50.07
C VAL A 406 15.92 33.71 -49.96
N ILE A 407 15.95 34.79 -49.18
CA ILE A 407 14.87 35.81 -49.03
C ILE A 407 15.08 36.87 -50.09
#